data_135031fe17fdccd9e4b8041415c98867
#
_entry.id   135031fe17fdccd9e4b8041415c98867
#
_cell.length_a   1.000
_cell.length_b   1.000
_cell.length_c   1.000
_cell.angle_alpha   90.00
_cell.angle_beta   90.00
_cell.angle_gamma   90.00
#
_symmetry.space_group_name_H-M   'P 1'
#
loop_
_entity.id
_entity.type
_entity.pdbx_description
1 polymer ?
#
loop_
_entity_poly.entity_id
_entity_poly.type
_entity_poly.pdbx_seq_one_letter_code
_entity_poly.pdbx_strand_id
1 'polypeptide(L)'
;MIRFVDANLGRWLRHLLFVLIRSYYALFFNVSCSGKHLLQDQPGTLILATHVSRHDGPLIAALLYSTKRIRPTVHYHEYYNWSQFLPMFIASAIPMSSPKSWPDEKRKARKAVVLKIVHKVLAKGNSVLLFPAGKVRREEREKVPAYLSGVHDILRAEPETPVMLLRLDGLGKFQDAAYDSFWTFLGIKKGRRHVAMDLRPLRDLDPSMAVEAFNARLEDLLNEPISHEL
;
A
#
# COMPACT_ATOMS: atom_id res chain seq x y z
N MET A 1 -2.60 16.61 -21.08
CA MET A 1 -3.93 17.26 -21.00
C MET A 1 -4.82 16.54 -19.97
N ILE A 2 -4.51 16.57 -18.66
CA ILE A 2 -5.42 16.21 -17.56
C ILE A 2 -5.09 17.14 -16.38
N ARG A 3 -5.48 18.38 -16.56
CA ARG A 3 -5.45 19.37 -15.48
C ARG A 3 -6.83 20.00 -15.41
N PHE A 4 -7.78 19.46 -14.81
CA PHE A 4 -9.02 20.17 -14.40
C PHE A 4 -10.13 19.15 -14.09
N VAL A 5 -9.84 18.20 -13.19
CA VAL A 5 -10.91 17.93 -12.26
C VAL A 5 -10.74 19.00 -11.20
N ASP A 6 -11.72 19.86 -11.03
CA ASP A 6 -11.78 20.82 -9.95
C ASP A 6 -11.24 20.15 -8.68
N ALA A 7 -10.28 20.78 -8.00
CA ALA A 7 -9.58 20.17 -6.86
C ALA A 7 -10.59 19.73 -5.77
N ASN A 8 -11.74 20.39 -5.70
CA ASN A 8 -12.84 20.08 -4.80
C ASN A 8 -13.61 18.84 -5.28
N LEU A 9 -13.98 18.77 -6.55
CA LEU A 9 -14.65 17.59 -7.14
C LEU A 9 -13.78 16.35 -7.00
N GLY A 10 -12.47 16.45 -7.28
CA GLY A 10 -11.53 15.36 -7.10
C GLY A 10 -11.39 14.89 -5.63
N ARG A 11 -11.54 15.81 -4.68
CA ARG A 11 -11.56 15.49 -3.25
C ARG A 11 -12.83 14.75 -2.86
N TRP A 12 -13.98 15.21 -3.31
CA TRP A 12 -15.29 14.60 -3.08
C TRP A 12 -15.37 13.18 -3.66
N LEU A 13 -14.98 13.02 -4.92
CA LEU A 13 -14.96 11.71 -5.59
C LEU A 13 -14.07 10.71 -4.88
N ARG A 14 -12.91 11.16 -4.40
CA ARG A 14 -12.00 10.31 -3.62
C ARG A 14 -12.60 9.93 -2.27
N HIS A 15 -13.20 10.88 -1.57
CA HIS A 15 -13.87 10.61 -0.31
C HIS A 15 -14.99 9.56 -0.51
N LEU A 16 -15.86 9.77 -1.49
CA LEU A 16 -16.92 8.83 -1.84
C LEU A 16 -16.37 7.44 -2.17
N LEU A 17 -15.32 7.36 -3.00
CA LEU A 17 -14.67 6.09 -3.34
C LEU A 17 -14.20 5.35 -2.09
N PHE A 18 -13.49 6.02 -1.19
CA PHE A 18 -12.97 5.36 0.00
C PHE A 18 -14.06 5.00 1.02
N VAL A 19 -15.13 5.79 1.12
CA VAL A 19 -16.30 5.42 1.92
C VAL A 19 -16.96 4.16 1.35
N LEU A 20 -17.16 4.08 0.05
CA LEU A 20 -17.73 2.89 -0.60
C LEU A 20 -16.85 1.65 -0.40
N ILE A 21 -15.54 1.78 -0.60
CA ILE A 21 -14.58 0.69 -0.38
C ILE A 21 -14.63 0.23 1.09
N ARG A 22 -14.60 1.18 2.03
CA ARG A 22 -14.67 0.87 3.46
C ARG A 22 -15.98 0.16 3.83
N SER A 23 -17.11 0.65 3.31
CA SER A 23 -18.41 0.03 3.55
C SER A 23 -18.48 -1.38 2.98
N TYR A 24 -17.96 -1.57 1.77
CA TYR A 24 -17.85 -2.89 1.14
C TYR A 24 -17.08 -3.87 2.04
N TYR A 25 -15.88 -3.50 2.49
CA TYR A 25 -15.08 -4.39 3.35
C TYR A 25 -15.73 -4.61 4.71
N ALA A 26 -16.43 -3.61 5.27
CA ALA A 26 -17.13 -3.74 6.54
C ALA A 26 -18.29 -4.75 6.50
N LEU A 27 -18.83 -5.07 5.32
CA LEU A 27 -19.83 -6.15 5.17
C LEU A 27 -19.20 -7.53 5.39
N PHE A 28 -17.92 -7.70 5.01
CA PHE A 28 -17.27 -9.02 4.99
C PHE A 28 -16.28 -9.23 6.13
N PHE A 29 -15.71 -8.17 6.68
CA PHE A 29 -14.63 -8.25 7.65
C PHE A 29 -14.87 -7.37 8.87
N ASN A 30 -14.35 -7.85 9.99
CA ASN A 30 -14.11 -7.03 11.17
C ASN A 30 -12.63 -6.62 11.14
N VAL A 31 -12.36 -5.35 10.85
CA VAL A 31 -10.98 -4.86 10.65
C VAL A 31 -10.54 -4.09 11.88
N SER A 32 -9.48 -4.54 12.52
CA SER A 32 -8.76 -3.81 13.56
C SER A 32 -7.47 -3.22 13.00
N CYS A 33 -7.08 -2.04 13.47
CA CYS A 33 -5.86 -1.38 13.07
C CYS A 33 -5.18 -0.76 14.31
N SER A 34 -4.07 -1.37 14.74
CA SER A 34 -3.20 -0.80 15.77
C SER A 34 -2.26 0.26 15.17
N GLY A 35 -1.79 1.19 16.00
CA GLY A 35 -0.82 2.20 15.60
C GLY A 35 -1.31 3.28 14.62
N LYS A 36 -2.60 3.29 14.26
CA LYS A 36 -3.14 4.27 13.29
C LYS A 36 -2.90 5.72 13.72
N HIS A 37 -2.95 6.02 15.01
CA HIS A 37 -2.71 7.34 15.56
C HIS A 37 -1.28 7.83 15.30
N LEU A 38 -0.30 6.93 15.20
CA LEU A 38 1.10 7.27 14.94
C LEU A 38 1.33 7.91 13.56
N LEU A 39 0.38 7.73 12.64
CA LEU A 39 0.46 8.31 11.30
C LEU A 39 -0.06 9.75 11.26
N GLN A 40 -0.90 10.15 12.21
CA GLN A 40 -1.65 11.41 12.14
C GLN A 40 -0.74 12.64 12.09
N ASP A 41 0.26 12.68 12.98
CA ASP A 41 1.15 13.83 13.16
C ASP A 41 2.46 13.73 12.35
N GLN A 42 2.63 12.64 11.59
CA GLN A 42 3.83 12.46 10.78
C GLN A 42 3.78 13.38 9.54
N PRO A 43 4.91 13.91 9.06
CA PRO A 43 5.00 14.53 7.74
C PRO A 43 4.71 13.51 6.63
N GLY A 44 5.07 13.80 5.39
CA GLY A 44 4.99 12.83 4.29
C GLY A 44 5.69 11.53 4.62
N THR A 45 4.97 10.41 4.65
CA THR A 45 5.43 9.13 5.21
C THR A 45 5.41 8.04 4.14
N LEU A 46 6.47 7.25 4.08
CA LEU A 46 6.51 6.03 3.28
C LEU A 46 5.95 4.87 4.09
N ILE A 47 4.83 4.31 3.67
CA ILE A 47 4.20 3.16 4.32
C ILE A 47 4.58 1.91 3.52
N LEU A 48 5.35 1.02 4.14
CA LEU A 48 5.76 -0.26 3.58
C LEU A 48 4.84 -1.35 4.11
N ALA A 49 4.09 -2.00 3.22
CA ALA A 49 3.09 -2.98 3.62
C ALA A 49 3.41 -4.39 3.13
N THR A 50 3.05 -5.40 3.91
CA THR A 50 2.99 -6.79 3.45
C THR A 50 1.91 -6.93 2.38
N HIS A 51 2.11 -7.84 1.42
CA HIS A 51 1.19 -8.02 0.29
C HIS A 51 0.59 -9.43 0.29
N VAL A 52 -0.52 -9.60 1.00
CA VAL A 52 -1.17 -10.89 1.20
C VAL A 52 -2.35 -11.14 0.25
N SER A 53 -2.93 -10.07 -0.31
CA SER A 53 -4.08 -10.12 -1.21
C SER A 53 -4.07 -8.97 -2.22
N ARG A 54 -4.75 -9.14 -3.36
CA ARG A 54 -5.01 -8.04 -4.32
C ARG A 54 -5.85 -6.90 -3.72
N HIS A 55 -6.53 -7.17 -2.63
CA HIS A 55 -7.40 -6.21 -1.93
C HIS A 55 -6.67 -5.35 -0.88
N ASP A 56 -5.40 -5.63 -0.60
CA ASP A 56 -4.63 -4.92 0.44
C ASP A 56 -4.56 -3.42 0.17
N GLY A 57 -4.19 -3.04 -1.05
CA GLY A 57 -4.05 -1.64 -1.43
C GLY A 57 -5.32 -0.81 -1.23
N PRO A 58 -6.47 -1.22 -1.80
CA PRO A 58 -7.75 -0.55 -1.58
C PRO A 58 -8.19 -0.52 -0.12
N LEU A 59 -8.03 -1.63 0.62
CA LEU A 59 -8.41 -1.73 2.02
C LEU A 59 -7.58 -0.77 2.89
N ILE A 60 -6.25 -0.85 2.79
CA ILE A 60 -5.34 0.02 3.54
C ILE A 60 -5.63 1.50 3.24
N ALA A 61 -5.72 1.84 1.95
CA ALA A 61 -5.97 3.21 1.55
C ALA A 61 -7.31 3.73 2.10
N ALA A 62 -8.37 2.93 2.06
CA ALA A 62 -9.68 3.33 2.57
C ALA A 62 -9.71 3.47 4.10
N LEU A 63 -9.03 2.58 4.83
CA LEU A 63 -9.01 2.60 6.30
C LEU A 63 -8.16 3.73 6.88
N LEU A 64 -7.04 4.03 6.23
CA LEU A 64 -6.13 5.08 6.68
C LEU A 64 -6.44 6.46 6.10
N TYR A 65 -7.35 6.55 5.11
CA TYR A 65 -7.69 7.82 4.43
C TYR A 65 -8.22 8.89 5.39
N SER A 66 -8.98 8.49 6.41
CA SER A 66 -9.49 9.42 7.43
C SER A 66 -8.41 10.02 8.32
N THR A 67 -7.23 9.39 8.38
CA THR A 67 -6.10 9.83 9.19
C THR A 67 -5.12 10.64 8.35
N LYS A 68 -4.81 10.16 7.15
CA LYS A 68 -3.82 10.75 6.27
C LYS A 68 -4.18 10.54 4.81
N ARG A 69 -3.86 11.49 3.94
CA ARG A 69 -3.98 11.29 2.50
C ARG A 69 -2.90 10.33 2.03
N ILE A 70 -3.32 9.14 1.62
CA ILE A 70 -2.43 8.08 1.14
C ILE A 70 -2.56 7.94 -0.38
N ARG A 71 -1.43 7.80 -1.06
CA ARG A 71 -1.35 7.48 -2.47
C ARG A 71 -0.79 6.06 -2.63
N PRO A 72 -1.63 5.08 -2.98
CA PRO A 72 -1.17 3.72 -3.18
C PRO A 72 -0.29 3.63 -4.43
N THR A 73 0.73 2.79 -4.38
CA THR A 73 1.45 2.38 -5.57
C THR A 73 0.79 1.17 -6.20
N VAL A 74 0.88 1.08 -7.51
CA VAL A 74 0.23 0.03 -8.28
C VAL A 74 1.09 -0.39 -9.46
N HIS A 75 0.94 -1.63 -9.91
CA HIS A 75 1.63 -2.09 -11.10
C HIS A 75 1.14 -1.35 -12.35
N TYR A 76 2.04 -1.03 -13.29
CA TYR A 76 1.72 -0.25 -14.49
C TYR A 76 0.52 -0.83 -15.27
N HIS A 77 0.50 -2.15 -15.51
CA HIS A 77 -0.57 -2.81 -16.25
C HIS A 77 -1.91 -2.72 -15.53
N GLU A 78 -1.94 -2.83 -14.22
CA GLU A 78 -3.15 -2.72 -13.42
C GLU A 78 -3.70 -1.28 -13.46
N TYR A 79 -2.81 -0.28 -13.40
CA TYR A 79 -3.23 1.13 -13.49
C TYR A 79 -3.92 1.45 -14.81
N TYR A 80 -3.40 0.93 -15.94
CA TYR A 80 -3.93 1.20 -17.27
C TYR A 80 -4.94 0.13 -17.74
N ASN A 81 -5.34 -0.80 -16.87
CA ASN A 81 -6.45 -1.69 -17.15
C ASN A 81 -7.74 -0.88 -17.17
N TRP A 82 -8.52 -1.01 -18.25
CA TRP A 82 -9.73 -0.21 -18.48
C TRP A 82 -10.73 -0.28 -17.31
N SER A 83 -10.89 -1.47 -16.69
CA SER A 83 -11.80 -1.68 -15.56
C SER A 83 -11.31 -1.07 -14.24
N GLN A 84 -10.01 -0.84 -14.09
CA GLN A 84 -9.38 -0.35 -12.88
C GLN A 84 -8.88 1.09 -12.99
N PHE A 85 -8.76 1.61 -14.21
CA PHE A 85 -8.21 2.94 -14.44
C PHE A 85 -8.93 4.03 -13.64
N LEU A 86 -10.26 4.05 -13.70
CA LEU A 86 -11.03 5.11 -13.04
C LEU A 86 -10.86 5.11 -11.50
N PRO A 87 -11.05 4.00 -10.77
CA PRO A 87 -10.78 3.98 -9.34
C PRO A 87 -9.33 4.27 -8.99
N MET A 88 -8.34 3.80 -9.76
CA MET A 88 -6.92 4.11 -9.55
C MET A 88 -6.61 5.59 -9.77
N PHE A 89 -7.21 6.20 -10.79
CA PHE A 89 -7.09 7.62 -11.06
C PHE A 89 -7.70 8.46 -9.92
N ILE A 90 -8.92 8.13 -9.48
CA ILE A 90 -9.60 8.81 -8.35
C ILE A 90 -8.77 8.66 -7.07
N ALA A 91 -8.25 7.47 -6.78
CA ALA A 91 -7.36 7.22 -5.64
C ALA A 91 -6.02 7.96 -5.76
N SER A 92 -5.72 8.53 -6.93
CA SER A 92 -4.42 9.14 -7.24
C SER A 92 -3.25 8.15 -7.08
N ALA A 93 -3.47 6.89 -7.46
CA ALA A 93 -2.46 5.86 -7.40
C ALA A 93 -1.22 6.20 -8.25
N ILE A 94 -0.07 5.68 -7.87
CA ILE A 94 1.21 5.90 -8.56
C ILE A 94 1.60 4.62 -9.28
N PRO A 95 1.61 4.59 -10.64
CA PRO A 95 2.06 3.42 -11.37
C PRO A 95 3.59 3.28 -11.29
N MET A 96 4.08 2.32 -10.50
CA MET A 96 5.49 2.16 -10.15
C MET A 96 6.31 1.41 -11.20
N SER A 97 5.82 0.24 -11.64
CA SER A 97 6.56 -0.62 -12.55
C SER A 97 6.48 -0.15 -14.01
N SER A 98 7.37 -0.68 -14.83
CA SER A 98 7.32 -0.52 -16.28
C SER A 98 7.16 -1.88 -16.96
N PRO A 99 6.50 -1.95 -18.12
CA PRO A 99 6.42 -3.19 -18.89
C PRO A 99 7.82 -3.75 -19.18
N LYS A 100 8.00 -5.06 -19.02
CA LYS A 100 9.26 -5.74 -19.31
C LYS A 100 9.67 -5.63 -20.79
N SER A 101 8.67 -5.47 -21.68
CA SER A 101 8.85 -5.27 -23.10
C SER A 101 9.46 -3.92 -23.50
N TRP A 102 9.53 -2.97 -22.55
CA TRP A 102 10.13 -1.67 -22.85
C TRP A 102 11.65 -1.76 -22.86
N PRO A 103 12.35 -1.00 -23.75
CA PRO A 103 13.78 -0.83 -23.72
C PRO A 103 14.28 -0.33 -22.36
N ASP A 104 15.48 -0.72 -21.97
CA ASP A 104 16.07 -0.38 -20.67
C ASP A 104 16.12 1.12 -20.43
N GLU A 105 16.48 1.90 -21.42
CA GLU A 105 16.53 3.37 -21.34
C GLU A 105 15.15 3.96 -20.99
N LYS A 106 14.10 3.44 -21.62
CA LYS A 106 12.73 3.88 -21.33
C LYS A 106 12.30 3.48 -19.92
N ARG A 107 12.71 2.30 -19.44
CA ARG A 107 12.45 1.83 -18.08
C ARG A 107 13.19 2.70 -17.04
N LYS A 108 14.46 3.03 -17.28
CA LYS A 108 15.26 3.93 -16.43
C LYS A 108 14.64 5.33 -16.37
N ALA A 109 14.31 5.91 -17.52
CA ALA A 109 13.65 7.21 -17.58
C ALA A 109 12.31 7.22 -16.80
N ARG A 110 11.50 6.17 -16.95
CA ARG A 110 10.26 6.01 -16.21
C ARG A 110 10.49 5.92 -14.71
N LYS A 111 11.47 5.14 -14.26
CA LYS A 111 11.86 5.02 -12.85
C LYS A 111 12.19 6.40 -12.26
N ALA A 112 12.98 7.21 -12.95
CA ALA A 112 13.33 8.56 -12.52
C ALA A 112 12.09 9.47 -12.38
N VAL A 113 11.13 9.37 -13.31
CA VAL A 113 9.87 10.10 -13.23
C VAL A 113 9.04 9.66 -12.02
N VAL A 114 8.95 8.36 -11.78
CA VAL A 114 8.21 7.81 -10.63
C VAL A 114 8.82 8.27 -9.31
N LEU A 115 10.14 8.21 -9.16
CA LEU A 115 10.83 8.70 -7.97
C LEU A 115 10.52 10.18 -7.73
N LYS A 116 10.61 11.04 -8.76
CA LYS A 116 10.22 12.46 -8.65
C LYS A 116 8.77 12.65 -8.20
N ILE A 117 7.84 11.80 -8.65
CA ILE A 117 6.44 11.84 -8.21
C ILE A 117 6.34 11.48 -6.73
N VAL A 118 7.00 10.42 -6.30
CA VAL A 118 7.02 9.97 -4.90
C VAL A 118 7.55 11.08 -4.00
N HIS A 119 8.72 11.62 -4.30
CA HIS A 119 9.32 12.74 -3.54
C HIS A 119 8.38 13.93 -3.44
N LYS A 120 7.79 14.36 -4.58
CA LYS A 120 6.82 15.47 -4.58
C LYS A 120 5.58 15.18 -3.73
N VAL A 121 5.17 13.94 -3.62
CA VAL A 121 4.03 13.51 -2.78
C VAL A 121 4.41 13.59 -1.31
N LEU A 122 5.56 13.05 -0.94
CA LEU A 122 6.09 13.07 0.42
C LEU A 122 6.35 14.50 0.90
N ALA A 123 7.04 15.31 0.10
CA ALA A 123 7.31 16.73 0.39
C ALA A 123 6.04 17.58 0.60
N LYS A 124 4.88 17.17 0.06
CA LYS A 124 3.58 17.80 0.30
C LYS A 124 2.88 17.29 1.56
N GLY A 125 3.54 16.51 2.38
CA GLY A 125 2.97 15.92 3.59
C GLY A 125 1.99 14.77 3.34
N ASN A 126 1.84 14.27 2.09
CA ASN A 126 1.03 13.10 1.81
C ASN A 126 1.86 11.83 1.97
N SER A 127 1.20 10.71 2.29
CA SER A 127 1.87 9.42 2.42
C SER A 127 1.82 8.61 1.14
N VAL A 128 2.82 7.77 0.94
CA VAL A 128 2.90 6.81 -0.17
C VAL A 128 2.83 5.40 0.40
N LEU A 129 1.88 4.59 -0.08
CA LEU A 129 1.78 3.18 0.25
C LEU A 129 2.49 2.36 -0.81
N LEU A 130 3.47 1.55 -0.39
CA LEU A 130 4.28 0.72 -1.25
C LEU A 130 4.34 -0.71 -0.71
N PHE A 131 4.31 -1.68 -1.63
CA PHE A 131 4.49 -3.10 -1.35
C PHE A 131 5.88 -3.53 -1.79
N PRO A 132 6.85 -3.72 -0.87
CA PRO A 132 8.25 -3.98 -1.22
C PRO A 132 8.47 -5.26 -2.02
N ALA A 133 7.66 -6.29 -1.76
CA ALA A 133 7.70 -7.55 -2.50
C ALA A 133 7.32 -7.40 -3.98
N GLY A 134 6.59 -6.34 -4.35
CA GLY A 134 6.13 -6.07 -5.72
C GLY A 134 5.11 -7.06 -6.27
N LYS A 135 4.71 -8.06 -5.49
CA LYS A 135 3.70 -9.07 -5.84
C LYS A 135 3.02 -9.61 -4.59
N VAL A 136 1.81 -10.12 -4.74
CA VAL A 136 1.10 -10.84 -3.67
C VAL A 136 1.92 -12.07 -3.27
N ARG A 137 2.14 -12.25 -1.96
CA ARG A 137 2.84 -13.43 -1.43
C ARG A 137 2.06 -14.71 -1.73
N ARG A 138 2.80 -15.77 -2.03
CA ARG A 138 2.24 -17.11 -2.25
C ARG A 138 2.65 -18.11 -1.16
N GLU A 139 3.60 -17.71 -0.32
CA GLU A 139 4.18 -18.46 0.77
C GLU A 139 3.82 -17.79 2.11
N GLU A 140 4.11 -18.45 3.22
CA GLU A 140 3.84 -17.89 4.55
C GLU A 140 4.67 -16.64 4.82
N ARG A 141 5.89 -16.58 4.27
CA ARG A 141 6.79 -15.44 4.42
C ARG A 141 6.71 -14.49 3.23
N GLU A 142 6.76 -13.19 3.52
CA GLU A 142 6.99 -12.16 2.51
C GLU A 142 8.41 -12.29 1.97
N LYS A 143 8.60 -12.16 0.65
CA LYS A 143 9.92 -12.16 0.01
C LYS A 143 10.15 -10.87 -0.73
N VAL A 144 11.23 -10.19 -0.41
CA VAL A 144 11.66 -8.97 -1.10
C VAL A 144 12.77 -9.33 -2.08
N PRO A 145 12.51 -9.35 -3.40
CA PRO A 145 13.53 -9.70 -4.38
C PRO A 145 14.73 -8.75 -4.31
N ALA A 146 15.94 -9.31 -4.32
CA ALA A 146 17.20 -8.55 -4.19
C ALA A 146 17.36 -7.43 -5.25
N TYR A 147 16.77 -7.63 -6.45
CA TYR A 147 16.85 -6.66 -7.55
C TYR A 147 15.85 -5.50 -7.46
N LEU A 148 14.93 -5.50 -6.51
CA LEU A 148 13.94 -4.42 -6.36
C LEU A 148 14.52 -3.28 -5.52
N SER A 149 14.94 -2.22 -6.17
CA SER A 149 15.57 -1.07 -5.50
C SER A 149 14.61 0.09 -5.19
N GLY A 150 13.31 -0.07 -5.40
CA GLY A 150 12.35 1.05 -5.28
C GLY A 150 12.34 1.72 -3.91
N VAL A 151 12.28 0.96 -2.82
CA VAL A 151 12.31 1.48 -1.44
C VAL A 151 13.67 2.09 -1.14
N HIS A 152 14.74 1.35 -1.45
CA HIS A 152 16.12 1.80 -1.26
C HIS A 152 16.41 3.13 -1.96
N ASP A 153 16.02 3.26 -3.25
CA ASP A 153 16.24 4.49 -4.02
C ASP A 153 15.48 5.70 -3.45
N ILE A 154 14.25 5.48 -2.93
CA ILE A 154 13.47 6.54 -2.29
C ILE A 154 14.19 7.02 -1.03
N LEU A 155 14.57 6.11 -0.15
CA LEU A 155 15.21 6.44 1.13
C LEU A 155 16.63 6.95 0.98
N ARG A 156 17.38 6.47 -0.03
CA ARG A 156 18.71 6.99 -0.34
C ARG A 156 18.67 8.45 -0.81
N ALA A 157 17.64 8.83 -1.54
CA ALA A 157 17.46 10.21 -2.00
C ALA A 157 16.94 11.14 -0.89
N GLU A 158 16.12 10.62 0.03
CA GLU A 158 15.55 11.37 1.16
C GLU A 158 15.63 10.53 2.44
N PRO A 159 16.82 10.45 3.11
CA PRO A 159 17.03 9.59 4.27
C PRO A 159 16.14 9.95 5.47
N GLU A 160 15.73 11.20 5.58
CA GLU A 160 14.89 11.70 6.67
C GLU A 160 13.39 11.39 6.48
N THR A 161 13.02 10.71 5.38
CA THR A 161 11.63 10.33 5.15
C THR A 161 11.15 9.38 6.24
N PRO A 162 10.10 9.71 7.00
CA PRO A 162 9.54 8.80 7.97
C PRO A 162 9.03 7.53 7.28
N VAL A 163 9.39 6.39 7.85
CA VAL A 163 8.97 5.08 7.34
C VAL A 163 8.07 4.40 8.37
N MET A 164 6.94 3.90 7.92
CA MET A 164 6.03 3.08 8.71
C MET A 164 5.94 1.69 8.08
N LEU A 165 6.05 0.67 8.90
CA LEU A 165 5.76 -0.71 8.52
C LEU A 165 4.30 -1.01 8.79
N LEU A 166 3.61 -1.56 7.81
CA LEU A 166 2.23 -2.02 7.95
C LEU A 166 2.14 -3.51 7.64
N ARG A 167 1.74 -4.29 8.61
CA ARG A 167 1.53 -5.72 8.45
C ARG A 167 0.04 -6.02 8.43
N LEU A 168 -0.34 -6.91 7.51
CA LEU A 168 -1.71 -7.40 7.39
C LEU A 168 -1.75 -8.89 7.70
N ASP A 169 -2.78 -9.27 8.43
CA ASP A 169 -3.17 -10.65 8.65
C ASP A 169 -4.67 -10.83 8.41
N GLY A 170 -5.09 -12.07 8.08
CA GLY A 170 -6.49 -12.42 7.88
C GLY A 170 -7.05 -12.22 6.46
N LEU A 171 -6.33 -11.56 5.53
CA LEU A 171 -6.76 -11.38 4.13
C LEU A 171 -6.30 -12.48 3.17
N GLY A 172 -5.42 -13.36 3.60
CA GLY A 172 -5.02 -14.52 2.80
C GLY A 172 -6.25 -15.35 2.41
N LYS A 173 -6.36 -15.73 1.12
CA LYS A 173 -7.54 -16.41 0.56
C LYS A 173 -8.81 -15.57 0.65
N PHE A 174 -8.73 -14.31 0.19
CA PHE A 174 -9.86 -13.36 0.20
C PHE A 174 -11.15 -13.94 -0.37
N GLN A 175 -11.11 -14.72 -1.44
CA GLN A 175 -12.30 -15.28 -2.06
C GLN A 175 -13.04 -16.22 -1.08
N ASP A 176 -12.31 -17.08 -0.39
CA ASP A 176 -12.90 -17.97 0.61
C ASP A 176 -13.43 -17.16 1.80
N ALA A 177 -12.68 -16.14 2.21
CA ALA A 177 -13.06 -15.25 3.28
C ALA A 177 -14.33 -14.43 2.94
N ALA A 178 -14.42 -13.90 1.73
CA ALA A 178 -15.59 -13.17 1.26
C ALA A 178 -16.82 -14.07 1.16
N TYR A 179 -16.65 -15.29 0.65
CA TYR A 179 -17.72 -16.28 0.59
C TYR A 179 -18.26 -16.60 1.98
N ASP A 180 -17.39 -16.97 2.91
CA ASP A 180 -17.77 -17.27 4.28
C ASP A 180 -18.45 -16.08 4.97
N SER A 181 -17.98 -14.86 4.72
CA SER A 181 -18.54 -13.63 5.28
C SER A 181 -19.88 -13.24 4.67
N PHE A 182 -20.08 -13.53 3.37
CA PHE A 182 -21.37 -13.33 2.69
C PHE A 182 -22.45 -14.21 3.31
N TRP A 183 -22.19 -15.48 3.56
CA TRP A 183 -23.13 -16.39 4.22
C TRP A 183 -23.37 -16.01 5.69
N THR A 184 -22.38 -15.44 6.33
CA THR A 184 -22.50 -14.87 7.68
C THR A 184 -23.42 -13.65 7.68
N PHE A 185 -23.25 -12.74 6.72
CA PHE A 185 -24.10 -11.57 6.52
C PHE A 185 -25.55 -11.97 6.29
N LEU A 186 -25.81 -13.07 5.58
CA LEU A 186 -27.14 -13.65 5.39
C LEU A 186 -27.67 -14.41 6.61
N GLY A 187 -26.94 -14.44 7.74
CA GLY A 187 -27.36 -15.14 8.97
C GLY A 187 -27.14 -16.65 8.97
N ILE A 188 -26.43 -17.19 7.98
CA ILE A 188 -26.22 -18.64 7.83
C ILE A 188 -24.98 -19.11 8.61
N LYS A 189 -23.96 -18.25 8.74
CA LYS A 189 -22.75 -18.52 9.54
C LYS A 189 -22.54 -17.46 10.61
N LYS A 190 -21.94 -17.82 11.75
CA LYS A 190 -21.64 -16.87 12.84
C LYS A 190 -20.28 -16.19 12.62
N GLY A 191 -20.24 -14.86 12.69
CA GLY A 191 -19.04 -14.03 12.80
C GLY A 191 -18.43 -13.59 11.46
N ARG A 192 -18.01 -12.33 11.37
CA ARG A 192 -17.18 -11.82 10.25
C ARG A 192 -15.73 -12.26 10.46
N ARG A 193 -15.02 -12.50 9.38
CA ARG A 193 -13.59 -12.77 9.49
C ARG A 193 -12.85 -11.53 10.00
N HIS A 194 -11.91 -11.77 10.90
CA HIS A 194 -11.07 -10.72 11.45
C HIS A 194 -9.88 -10.45 10.54
N VAL A 195 -9.62 -9.18 10.26
CA VAL A 195 -8.42 -8.70 9.59
C VAL A 195 -7.69 -7.79 10.56
N ALA A 196 -6.48 -8.16 10.92
CA ALA A 196 -5.60 -7.36 11.75
C ALA A 196 -4.64 -6.55 10.89
N MET A 197 -4.50 -5.27 11.22
CA MET A 197 -3.50 -4.37 10.67
C MET A 197 -2.65 -3.84 11.82
N ASP A 198 -1.33 -3.97 11.70
CA ASP A 198 -0.38 -3.42 12.65
C ASP A 198 0.51 -2.39 11.95
N LEU A 199 0.40 -1.13 12.37
CA LEU A 199 1.15 0.00 11.84
C LEU A 199 2.14 0.49 12.89
N ARG A 200 3.43 0.42 12.58
CA ARG A 200 4.51 0.84 13.49
C ARG A 200 5.61 1.63 12.79
N PRO A 201 6.30 2.56 13.48
CA PRO A 201 7.47 3.21 12.94
C PRO A 201 8.57 2.20 12.61
N LEU A 202 9.23 2.40 11.49
CA LEU A 202 10.37 1.61 11.05
C LEU A 202 11.63 2.46 11.10
N ARG A 203 12.56 2.14 12.00
CA ARG A 203 13.79 2.92 12.23
C ARG A 203 15.07 2.20 11.81
N ASP A 204 15.00 0.90 11.58
CA ASP A 204 16.17 0.02 11.42
C ASP A 204 16.52 -0.26 9.95
N LEU A 205 16.19 0.66 9.04
CA LEU A 205 16.55 0.58 7.63
C LEU A 205 17.60 1.64 7.31
N ASP A 206 18.81 1.18 6.99
CA ASP A 206 19.91 2.05 6.58
C ASP A 206 20.02 2.08 5.03
N PRO A 207 19.68 3.22 4.39
CA PRO A 207 19.76 3.35 2.93
C PRO A 207 21.21 3.44 2.39
N SER A 208 22.22 3.44 3.25
CA SER A 208 23.63 3.37 2.83
C SER A 208 24.08 1.94 2.48
N MET A 209 23.32 0.93 2.93
CA MET A 209 23.60 -0.48 2.64
C MET A 209 23.50 -0.78 1.14
N ALA A 210 24.16 -1.84 0.68
CA ALA A 210 23.89 -2.39 -0.64
C ALA A 210 22.43 -2.84 -0.78
N VAL A 211 21.85 -2.73 -1.97
CA VAL A 211 20.41 -3.02 -2.21
C VAL A 211 20.03 -4.42 -1.73
N GLU A 212 20.88 -5.41 -1.93
CA GLU A 212 20.65 -6.80 -1.54
C GLU A 212 20.55 -6.95 -0.01
N ALA A 213 21.49 -6.34 0.71
CA ALA A 213 21.52 -6.37 2.18
C ALA A 213 20.34 -5.57 2.78
N PHE A 214 20.03 -4.42 2.19
CA PHE A 214 18.88 -3.61 2.54
C PHE A 214 17.56 -4.40 2.37
N ASN A 215 17.39 -5.09 1.24
CA ASN A 215 16.19 -5.88 0.96
C ASN A 215 16.09 -7.10 1.88
N ALA A 216 17.20 -7.76 2.20
CA ALA A 216 17.21 -8.85 3.18
C ALA A 216 16.76 -8.37 4.57
N ARG A 217 17.28 -7.21 5.03
CA ARG A 217 16.85 -6.62 6.29
C ARG A 217 15.37 -6.23 6.26
N LEU A 218 14.90 -5.64 5.17
CA LEU A 218 13.49 -5.28 4.99
C LEU A 218 12.58 -6.52 4.99
N GLU A 219 13.03 -7.62 4.37
CA GLU A 219 12.31 -8.90 4.38
C GLU A 219 12.17 -9.45 5.81
N ASP A 220 13.22 -9.41 6.62
CA ASP A 220 13.17 -9.85 8.02
C ASP A 220 12.16 -9.00 8.82
N LEU A 221 12.20 -7.68 8.68
CA LEU A 221 11.28 -6.77 9.36
C LEU A 221 9.80 -6.98 8.97
N LEU A 222 9.54 -7.28 7.69
CA LEU A 222 8.19 -7.60 7.20
C LEU A 222 7.66 -8.92 7.78
N ASN A 223 8.55 -9.84 8.14
CA ASN A 223 8.21 -11.18 8.64
C ASN A 223 8.31 -11.33 10.18
N GLU A 224 8.69 -10.29 10.89
CA GLU A 224 8.66 -10.34 12.35
C GLU A 224 7.24 -10.63 12.87
N PRO A 225 7.08 -11.35 13.99
CA PRO A 225 5.76 -11.60 14.56
C PRO A 225 5.01 -10.30 14.87
N ILE A 226 3.71 -10.27 14.68
CA ILE A 226 2.86 -9.18 15.18
C ILE A 226 2.84 -9.33 16.70
N SER A 227 3.41 -8.39 17.43
CA SER A 227 3.24 -8.32 18.88
C SER A 227 1.78 -7.95 19.13
N HIS A 228 0.98 -8.92 19.57
CA HIS A 228 -0.38 -8.69 20.06
C HIS A 228 -0.30 -8.10 21.49
N GLU A 229 0.33 -6.95 21.66
CA GLU A 229 0.11 -6.14 22.86
C GLU A 229 -1.27 -5.51 22.69
N LEU A 230 -2.25 -6.17 23.30
CA LEU A 230 -3.63 -5.70 23.52
C LEU A 230 -3.66 -4.60 24.57
#